data_10bf4dbf433c6d5b5859dd602d32f5c5
#
_entry.id   10bf4dbf433c6d5b5859dd602d32f5c5
#
_cell.length_a   1.000
_cell.length_b   1.000
_cell.length_c   1.000
_cell.angle_alpha   90.00
_cell.angle_beta   90.00
_cell.angle_gamma   90.00
#
_symmetry.space_group_name_H-M   'P 1'
#
loop_
_entity.id
_entity.type
_entity.pdbx_description
1 polymer ?
#
loop_
_entity_poly.entity_id
_entity_poly.type
_entity_poly.pdbx_seq_one_letter_code
_entity_poly.pdbx_strand_id
1 'polypeptide(L)'
;MSISSSAMLVEMNISVWTAAIIDRKTTDKVTLDAHAVADAGKFRKNLMAGTSLRKDIADYAALCRTWHNGRTLPWSDKGVRLLPTSMFLEYKREADARAAYFNSKVAKFVEQYPDLVVTAQANLGDLFDGANYPSAEEVASKFAFRMVFSPVPEVGDFRIDVASDELTHLRTQYEAAYTDRVSDAMKTTWNKLHSTLLTMSEKLTEPEGEETKQFRSTFVTNAQEMCQLLSHLNITKDPELESARQALEKAISGVDVDNIRKDEIARSDLKAHVDSVLGQFDW
;
A
#
# COMPACT_ATOMS: atom_id res chain seq x y z
N MET A 1 10.07 24.94 -4.79
CA MET A 1 11.34 24.33 -4.29
C MET A 1 11.56 23.00 -5.00
N SER A 2 12.77 22.71 -5.42
CA SER A 2 13.08 21.38 -5.98
C SER A 2 13.18 20.38 -4.84
N ILE A 3 12.48 19.24 -4.97
CA ILE A 3 12.55 18.12 -4.02
C ILE A 3 13.57 17.05 -4.46
N SER A 4 14.32 17.30 -5.54
CA SER A 4 15.27 16.32 -6.12
C SER A 4 16.37 15.87 -5.16
N SER A 5 16.74 16.73 -4.20
CA SER A 5 17.71 16.37 -3.14
C SER A 5 17.06 15.65 -1.94
N SER A 6 15.77 15.82 -1.75
CA SER A 6 15.05 15.30 -0.57
C SER A 6 14.29 14.00 -0.82
N ALA A 7 14.04 13.66 -2.09
CA ALA A 7 13.30 12.47 -2.48
C ALA A 7 13.84 11.86 -3.78
N MET A 8 13.53 10.59 -3.99
CA MET A 8 13.74 9.85 -5.24
C MET A 8 12.43 9.18 -5.65
N LEU A 9 12.33 8.77 -6.90
CA LEU A 9 11.22 7.98 -7.39
C LEU A 9 11.47 6.50 -7.13
N VAL A 10 10.43 5.79 -6.79
CA VAL A 10 10.45 4.35 -6.60
C VAL A 10 9.20 3.71 -7.19
N GLU A 11 9.40 2.58 -7.87
CA GLU A 11 8.33 1.73 -8.38
C GLU A 11 8.45 0.34 -7.77
N MET A 12 7.35 -0.19 -7.25
CA MET A 12 7.24 -1.57 -6.80
C MET A 12 6.25 -2.31 -7.69
N ASN A 13 6.75 -3.21 -8.51
CA ASN A 13 5.95 -4.03 -9.42
C ASN A 13 5.98 -5.49 -8.94
N ILE A 14 4.83 -5.97 -8.43
CA ILE A 14 4.68 -7.36 -7.97
C ILE A 14 3.64 -8.04 -8.85
N SER A 15 4.06 -9.06 -9.59
CA SER A 15 3.18 -9.91 -10.38
C SER A 15 2.88 -11.21 -9.63
N VAL A 16 1.63 -11.62 -9.66
CA VAL A 16 1.17 -12.89 -9.06
C VAL A 16 0.26 -13.59 -10.06
N TRP A 17 0.53 -14.85 -10.32
CA TRP A 17 -0.36 -15.65 -11.16
C TRP A 17 -1.77 -15.72 -10.56
N THR A 18 -2.78 -15.40 -11.35
CA THR A 18 -4.17 -15.39 -10.88
C THR A 18 -4.71 -16.80 -10.66
N ALA A 19 -4.15 -17.82 -11.36
CA ALA A 19 -4.62 -19.19 -11.38
C ALA A 19 -6.14 -19.28 -11.69
N ALA A 20 -6.64 -18.40 -12.52
CA ALA A 20 -8.05 -18.35 -12.86
C ALA A 20 -8.25 -18.07 -14.35
N ILE A 21 -9.20 -18.78 -14.94
CA ILE A 21 -9.59 -18.65 -16.35
C ILE A 21 -11.10 -18.49 -16.43
N ILE A 22 -11.56 -17.94 -17.56
CA ILE A 22 -12.99 -17.95 -17.92
C ILE A 22 -13.29 -19.29 -18.58
N ASP A 23 -14.17 -20.08 -17.96
CA ASP A 23 -14.66 -21.32 -18.52
C ASP A 23 -15.90 -21.02 -19.38
N ARG A 24 -15.69 -21.01 -20.71
CA ARG A 24 -16.75 -20.69 -21.66
C ARG A 24 -17.87 -21.73 -21.62
N LYS A 25 -17.51 -23.02 -21.61
CA LYS A 25 -18.48 -24.13 -21.61
C LYS A 25 -19.45 -24.05 -20.42
N THR A 26 -18.91 -23.77 -19.23
CA THR A 26 -19.73 -23.59 -18.02
C THR A 26 -20.51 -22.27 -18.07
N THR A 27 -19.91 -21.20 -18.62
CA THR A 27 -20.60 -19.92 -18.83
C THR A 27 -21.84 -20.11 -19.71
N ASP A 28 -21.68 -20.73 -20.87
CA ASP A 28 -22.76 -20.96 -21.84
C ASP A 28 -23.87 -21.82 -21.23
N LYS A 29 -23.51 -22.88 -20.50
CA LYS A 29 -24.48 -23.73 -19.79
C LYS A 29 -25.28 -22.94 -18.76
N VAL A 30 -24.62 -22.20 -17.88
CA VAL A 30 -25.30 -21.39 -16.83
C VAL A 30 -26.21 -20.33 -17.46
N THR A 31 -25.75 -19.67 -18.54
CA THR A 31 -26.52 -18.64 -19.24
C THR A 31 -27.76 -19.22 -19.90
N LEU A 32 -27.62 -20.40 -20.51
CA LEU A 32 -28.75 -21.12 -21.12
C LEU A 32 -29.77 -21.57 -20.07
N ASP A 33 -29.31 -22.21 -18.99
CA ASP A 33 -30.15 -22.68 -17.90
C ASP A 33 -30.92 -21.53 -17.20
N ALA A 34 -30.31 -20.35 -17.16
CA ALA A 34 -30.91 -19.13 -16.61
C ALA A 34 -31.78 -18.35 -17.61
N HIS A 35 -31.90 -18.81 -18.86
CA HIS A 35 -32.57 -18.09 -19.95
C HIS A 35 -32.07 -16.64 -20.12
N ALA A 36 -30.78 -16.40 -19.87
CA ALA A 36 -30.13 -15.09 -19.91
C ALA A 36 -29.40 -14.86 -21.25
N VAL A 37 -29.12 -13.60 -21.56
CA VAL A 37 -28.33 -13.22 -22.73
C VAL A 37 -26.85 -13.63 -22.54
N ALA A 38 -26.12 -13.85 -23.63
CA ALA A 38 -24.77 -14.43 -23.61
C ALA A 38 -23.73 -13.61 -22.84
N ASP A 39 -23.95 -12.32 -22.66
CA ASP A 39 -23.06 -11.39 -21.91
C ASP A 39 -23.50 -11.11 -20.46
N ALA A 40 -24.57 -11.77 -19.99
CA ALA A 40 -25.12 -11.58 -18.65
C ALA A 40 -24.13 -11.95 -17.53
N GLY A 41 -23.15 -12.81 -17.80
CA GLY A 41 -22.15 -13.21 -16.83
C GLY A 41 -21.02 -14.03 -17.42
N LYS A 42 -20.01 -14.32 -16.58
CA LYS A 42 -18.89 -15.19 -16.96
C LYS A 42 -18.52 -16.07 -15.78
N PHE A 43 -18.48 -17.38 -15.98
CA PHE A 43 -18.01 -18.31 -14.97
C PHE A 43 -16.47 -18.29 -14.95
N ARG A 44 -15.91 -17.93 -13.79
CA ARG A 44 -14.48 -17.90 -13.57
C ARG A 44 -14.05 -19.11 -12.76
N LYS A 45 -13.32 -20.02 -13.40
CA LYS A 45 -12.79 -21.22 -12.79
C LYS A 45 -11.47 -20.93 -12.07
N ASN A 46 -11.37 -21.33 -10.80
CA ASN A 46 -10.12 -21.28 -10.03
C ASN A 46 -9.34 -22.57 -10.25
N LEU A 47 -8.19 -22.49 -10.91
CA LEU A 47 -7.34 -23.65 -11.22
C LEU A 47 -6.67 -24.24 -9.97
N MET A 48 -6.54 -23.48 -8.88
CA MET A 48 -5.93 -23.92 -7.61
C MET A 48 -7.00 -24.06 -6.51
N ALA A 49 -8.19 -24.55 -6.87
CA ALA A 49 -9.27 -24.75 -5.92
C ALA A 49 -8.87 -25.72 -4.79
N GLY A 50 -9.20 -25.36 -3.54
CA GLY A 50 -8.90 -26.16 -2.36
C GLY A 50 -7.46 -26.07 -1.86
N THR A 51 -6.61 -25.18 -2.43
CA THR A 51 -5.23 -24.96 -1.96
C THR A 51 -5.02 -23.52 -1.52
N SER A 52 -4.21 -23.30 -0.46
CA SER A 52 -3.92 -21.96 0.07
C SER A 52 -2.64 -21.34 -0.49
N LEU A 53 -1.67 -22.13 -0.95
CA LEU A 53 -0.32 -21.66 -1.26
C LEU A 53 -0.28 -20.47 -2.24
N ARG A 54 -1.08 -20.52 -3.32
CA ARG A 54 -1.18 -19.39 -4.25
C ARG A 54 -1.79 -18.16 -3.58
N LYS A 55 -2.81 -18.37 -2.74
CA LYS A 55 -3.46 -17.29 -1.98
C LYS A 55 -2.47 -16.65 -1.01
N ASP A 56 -1.65 -17.45 -0.32
CA ASP A 56 -0.63 -16.96 0.62
C ASP A 56 0.41 -16.07 -0.06
N ILE A 57 0.77 -16.34 -1.33
CA ILE A 57 1.63 -15.47 -2.13
C ILE A 57 0.91 -14.16 -2.48
N ALA A 58 -0.37 -14.23 -2.86
CA ALA A 58 -1.14 -13.04 -3.20
C ALA A 58 -1.38 -12.14 -1.98
N ASP A 59 -1.68 -12.72 -0.83
CA ASP A 59 -1.87 -12.00 0.43
C ASP A 59 -0.55 -11.34 0.86
N TYR A 60 0.57 -12.04 0.73
CA TYR A 60 1.88 -11.44 1.01
C TYR A 60 2.24 -10.30 0.04
N ALA A 61 1.94 -10.45 -1.25
CA ALA A 61 2.10 -9.38 -2.23
C ALA A 61 1.26 -8.14 -1.88
N ALA A 62 0.03 -8.34 -1.37
CA ALA A 62 -0.81 -7.25 -0.88
C ALA A 62 -0.20 -6.56 0.35
N LEU A 63 0.34 -7.31 1.31
CA LEU A 63 1.07 -6.76 2.45
C LEU A 63 2.29 -5.93 2.02
N CYS A 64 3.05 -6.40 1.02
CA CYS A 64 4.18 -5.64 0.48
C CYS A 64 3.74 -4.31 -0.15
N ARG A 65 2.63 -4.30 -0.89
CA ARG A 65 2.07 -3.05 -1.47
C ARG A 65 1.59 -2.09 -0.39
N THR A 66 0.92 -2.59 0.64
CA THR A 66 0.49 -1.78 1.80
C THR A 66 1.69 -1.17 2.52
N TRP A 67 2.74 -1.95 2.76
CA TRP A 67 3.99 -1.48 3.35
C TRP A 67 4.64 -0.40 2.49
N HIS A 68 4.76 -0.62 1.17
CA HIS A 68 5.30 0.34 0.21
C HIS A 68 4.52 1.67 0.23
N ASN A 69 3.18 1.59 0.14
CA ASN A 69 2.33 2.77 0.15
C ASN A 69 2.39 3.53 1.48
N GLY A 70 2.59 2.81 2.58
CA GLY A 70 2.76 3.42 3.90
C GLY A 70 3.99 4.31 4.02
N ARG A 71 5.10 3.91 3.38
CA ARG A 71 6.43 4.56 3.49
C ARG A 71 6.78 5.51 2.36
N THR A 72 5.90 5.66 1.39
CA THR A 72 6.12 6.49 0.19
C THR A 72 4.94 7.41 -0.05
N LEU A 73 5.14 8.45 -0.87
CA LEU A 73 4.09 9.39 -1.26
C LEU A 73 3.71 9.19 -2.73
N PRO A 74 2.48 9.51 -3.14
CA PRO A 74 2.06 9.41 -4.54
C PRO A 74 2.87 10.39 -5.40
N TRP A 75 3.20 9.96 -6.64
CA TRP A 75 3.83 10.80 -7.65
C TRP A 75 3.09 10.75 -8.98
N SER A 76 2.54 9.60 -9.32
CA SER A 76 1.71 9.44 -10.52
C SER A 76 0.64 8.37 -10.32
N ASP A 77 -0.40 8.41 -11.15
CA ASP A 77 -1.50 7.45 -11.16
C ASP A 77 -1.06 6.02 -11.53
N LYS A 78 0.13 5.88 -12.11
CA LYS A 78 0.66 4.59 -12.62
C LYS A 78 1.60 3.87 -11.65
N GLY A 79 1.57 4.21 -10.38
CA GLY A 79 2.32 3.47 -9.34
C GLY A 79 3.75 3.96 -9.07
N VAL A 80 4.22 5.00 -9.75
CA VAL A 80 5.47 5.69 -9.39
C VAL A 80 5.22 6.51 -8.11
N ARG A 81 6.11 6.37 -7.13
CA ARG A 81 5.96 7.01 -5.83
C ARG A 81 7.23 7.75 -5.43
N LEU A 82 7.10 8.71 -4.53
CA LEU A 82 8.22 9.41 -3.91
C LEU A 82 8.69 8.67 -2.66
N LEU A 83 9.97 8.40 -2.58
CA LEU A 83 10.66 7.90 -1.39
C LEU A 83 11.59 9.00 -0.87
N PRO A 84 11.45 9.45 0.40
CA PRO A 84 12.42 10.36 1.01
C PRO A 84 13.83 9.76 1.00
N THR A 85 14.84 10.56 0.59
CA THR A 85 16.24 10.08 0.53
C THR A 85 16.76 9.65 1.90
N SER A 86 16.28 10.26 2.98
CA SER A 86 16.62 9.90 4.36
C SER A 86 16.20 8.47 4.74
N MET A 87 15.17 7.91 4.09
CA MET A 87 14.68 6.55 4.33
C MET A 87 15.29 5.51 3.41
N PHE A 88 16.07 5.90 2.39
CA PHE A 88 16.47 5.00 1.30
C PHE A 88 17.14 3.71 1.77
N LEU A 89 18.11 3.80 2.66
CA LEU A 89 18.89 2.61 3.09
C LEU A 89 18.04 1.61 3.86
N GLU A 90 17.21 2.09 4.77
CA GLU A 90 16.29 1.25 5.54
C GLU A 90 15.23 0.63 4.62
N TYR A 91 14.59 1.47 3.80
CA TYR A 91 13.60 1.04 2.83
C TYR A 91 14.14 -0.03 1.88
N LYS A 92 15.36 0.19 1.32
CA LYS A 92 16.01 -0.76 0.40
C LYS A 92 16.27 -2.11 1.07
N ARG A 93 16.79 -2.09 2.30
CA ARG A 93 17.03 -3.33 3.08
C ARG A 93 15.74 -4.11 3.32
N GLU A 94 14.67 -3.43 3.73
CA GLU A 94 13.36 -4.06 3.95
C GLU A 94 12.74 -4.56 2.64
N ALA A 95 12.86 -3.81 1.55
CA ALA A 95 12.36 -4.21 0.24
C ALA A 95 13.07 -5.48 -0.26
N ASP A 96 14.39 -5.56 -0.10
CA ASP A 96 15.18 -6.74 -0.48
C ASP A 96 14.78 -7.97 0.34
N ALA A 97 14.59 -7.81 1.66
CA ALA A 97 14.12 -8.90 2.52
C ALA A 97 12.71 -9.40 2.11
N ARG A 98 11.81 -8.47 1.76
CA ARG A 98 10.46 -8.80 1.27
C ARG A 98 10.50 -9.52 -0.07
N ALA A 99 11.36 -9.07 -0.98
CA ALA A 99 11.57 -9.72 -2.27
C ALA A 99 12.11 -11.15 -2.10
N ALA A 100 13.10 -11.34 -1.23
CA ALA A 100 13.66 -12.66 -0.92
C ALA A 100 12.59 -13.61 -0.34
N TYR A 101 11.78 -13.12 0.60
CA TYR A 101 10.70 -13.93 1.18
C TYR A 101 9.57 -14.24 0.17
N PHE A 102 9.20 -13.27 -0.69
CA PHE A 102 8.27 -13.51 -1.79
C PHE A 102 8.80 -14.62 -2.72
N ASN A 103 10.06 -14.52 -3.14
CA ASN A 103 10.68 -15.51 -4.02
C ASN A 103 10.76 -16.90 -3.37
N SER A 104 10.99 -16.99 -2.05
CA SER A 104 10.98 -18.27 -1.34
C SER A 104 9.59 -18.92 -1.32
N LYS A 105 8.52 -18.13 -1.16
CA LYS A 105 7.14 -18.61 -1.27
C LYS A 105 6.81 -19.09 -2.68
N VAL A 106 7.27 -18.36 -3.70
CA VAL A 106 7.10 -18.76 -5.12
C VAL A 106 7.85 -20.06 -5.41
N ALA A 107 9.10 -20.20 -4.95
CA ALA A 107 9.88 -21.43 -5.13
C ALA A 107 9.18 -22.64 -4.53
N LYS A 108 8.68 -22.52 -3.29
CA LYS A 108 7.90 -23.57 -2.64
C LYS A 108 6.62 -23.93 -3.40
N PHE A 109 5.91 -22.91 -3.92
CA PHE A 109 4.71 -23.13 -4.71
C PHE A 109 5.02 -23.88 -6.02
N VAL A 110 6.08 -23.48 -6.73
CA VAL A 110 6.50 -24.09 -7.99
C VAL A 110 6.98 -25.52 -7.78
N GLU A 111 7.72 -25.81 -6.71
CA GLU A 111 8.12 -27.15 -6.32
C GLU A 111 6.93 -28.09 -6.11
N GLN A 112 5.89 -27.61 -5.43
CA GLN A 112 4.69 -28.39 -5.12
C GLN A 112 3.63 -28.36 -6.24
N TYR A 113 3.85 -27.56 -7.30
CA TYR A 113 2.85 -27.33 -8.34
C TYR A 113 2.31 -28.62 -9.00
N PRO A 114 3.12 -29.65 -9.31
CA PRO A 114 2.59 -30.92 -9.84
C PRO A 114 1.57 -31.58 -8.91
N ASP A 115 1.83 -31.63 -7.61
CA ASP A 115 0.95 -32.22 -6.61
C ASP A 115 -0.33 -31.38 -6.42
N LEU A 116 -0.19 -30.05 -6.53
CA LEU A 116 -1.34 -29.14 -6.51
C LEU A 116 -2.26 -29.34 -7.71
N VAL A 117 -1.73 -29.67 -8.88
CA VAL A 117 -2.53 -30.00 -10.06
C VAL A 117 -3.33 -31.29 -9.84
N VAL A 118 -2.73 -32.32 -9.25
CA VAL A 118 -3.43 -33.56 -8.87
C VAL A 118 -4.55 -33.28 -7.85
N THR A 119 -4.26 -32.45 -6.86
CA THR A 119 -5.26 -32.01 -5.88
C THR A 119 -6.41 -31.23 -6.55
N ALA A 120 -6.07 -30.36 -7.49
CA ALA A 120 -7.07 -29.58 -8.24
C ALA A 120 -7.95 -30.48 -9.10
N GLN A 121 -7.42 -31.55 -9.68
CA GLN A 121 -8.21 -32.55 -10.41
C GLN A 121 -9.30 -33.17 -9.53
N ALA A 122 -8.95 -33.56 -8.32
CA ALA A 122 -9.91 -34.11 -7.37
C ALA A 122 -10.97 -33.07 -6.94
N ASN A 123 -10.55 -31.83 -6.71
CA ASN A 123 -11.42 -30.77 -6.20
C ASN A 123 -12.34 -30.14 -7.28
N LEU A 124 -11.94 -30.15 -8.54
CA LEU A 124 -12.72 -29.56 -9.63
C LEU A 124 -13.66 -30.56 -10.30
N GLY A 125 -13.43 -31.87 -10.15
CA GLY A 125 -14.27 -32.91 -10.78
C GLY A 125 -14.42 -32.65 -12.28
N ASP A 126 -15.66 -32.62 -12.78
CA ASP A 126 -15.98 -32.39 -14.20
C ASP A 126 -15.55 -31.04 -14.76
N LEU A 127 -15.18 -30.09 -13.90
CA LEU A 127 -14.63 -28.80 -14.31
C LEU A 127 -13.12 -28.88 -14.60
N PHE A 128 -12.47 -29.97 -14.26
CA PHE A 128 -11.03 -30.13 -14.51
C PHE A 128 -10.76 -30.33 -16.01
N ASP A 129 -9.76 -29.62 -16.49
CA ASP A 129 -9.21 -29.79 -17.84
C ASP A 129 -7.70 -29.57 -17.75
N GLY A 130 -6.92 -30.61 -17.96
CA GLY A 130 -5.46 -30.58 -17.90
C GLY A 130 -4.80 -29.59 -18.85
N ALA A 131 -5.45 -29.27 -19.99
CA ALA A 131 -4.96 -28.30 -20.94
C ALA A 131 -4.93 -26.85 -20.38
N ASN A 132 -5.64 -26.59 -19.28
CA ASN A 132 -5.66 -25.28 -18.62
C ASN A 132 -4.47 -25.05 -17.67
N TYR A 133 -3.63 -26.07 -17.45
CA TYR A 133 -2.51 -25.99 -16.51
C TYR A 133 -1.20 -25.81 -17.26
N PRO A 134 -0.59 -24.60 -17.18
CA PRO A 134 0.72 -24.36 -17.78
C PRO A 134 1.81 -25.20 -17.11
N SER A 135 2.97 -25.32 -17.75
CA SER A 135 4.14 -25.97 -17.15
C SER A 135 4.60 -25.22 -15.88
N ALA A 136 5.33 -25.91 -14.99
CA ALA A 136 5.87 -25.28 -13.78
C ALA A 136 6.77 -24.07 -14.11
N GLU A 137 7.54 -24.13 -15.19
CA GLU A 137 8.37 -23.01 -15.68
C GLU A 137 7.51 -21.82 -16.11
N GLU A 138 6.46 -22.05 -16.89
CA GLU A 138 5.55 -21.00 -17.32
C GLU A 138 4.81 -20.37 -16.13
N VAL A 139 4.44 -21.19 -15.14
CA VAL A 139 3.84 -20.68 -13.91
C VAL A 139 4.83 -19.85 -13.11
N ALA A 140 6.09 -20.30 -12.96
CA ALA A 140 7.15 -19.55 -12.28
C ALA A 140 7.34 -18.15 -12.92
N SER A 141 7.32 -18.06 -14.25
CA SER A 141 7.50 -16.80 -14.98
C SER A 141 6.38 -15.76 -14.76
N LYS A 142 5.21 -16.19 -14.25
CA LYS A 142 4.06 -15.32 -13.95
C LYS A 142 4.18 -14.61 -12.60
N PHE A 143 5.19 -14.94 -11.81
CA PHE A 143 5.51 -14.28 -10.55
C PHE A 143 6.74 -13.38 -10.73
N ALA A 144 6.66 -12.17 -10.23
CA ALA A 144 7.79 -11.26 -10.22
C ALA A 144 7.70 -10.28 -9.04
N PHE A 145 8.83 -9.92 -8.49
CA PHE A 145 8.98 -8.82 -7.55
C PHE A 145 10.10 -7.92 -8.07
N ARG A 146 9.74 -6.74 -8.54
CA ARG A 146 10.68 -5.79 -9.17
C ARG A 146 10.62 -4.46 -8.46
N MET A 147 11.79 -3.90 -8.17
CA MET A 147 11.96 -2.56 -7.62
C MET A 147 12.81 -1.74 -8.58
N VAL A 148 12.37 -0.53 -8.87
CA VAL A 148 13.12 0.43 -9.68
C VAL A 148 13.22 1.74 -8.90
N PHE A 149 14.43 2.29 -8.82
CA PHE A 149 14.70 3.59 -8.22
C PHE A 149 15.21 4.53 -9.30
N SER A 150 14.72 5.76 -9.33
CA SER A 150 15.16 6.78 -10.29
C SER A 150 15.17 8.17 -9.64
N PRO A 151 15.97 9.11 -10.17
CA PRO A 151 15.91 10.48 -9.67
C PRO A 151 14.58 11.14 -9.95
N VAL A 152 14.20 12.10 -9.10
CA VAL A 152 13.11 13.01 -9.43
C VAL A 152 13.61 13.94 -10.55
N PRO A 153 12.91 14.02 -11.71
CA PRO A 153 13.31 14.93 -12.78
C PRO A 153 13.28 16.38 -12.31
N GLU A 154 14.28 17.16 -12.70
CA GLU A 154 14.30 18.60 -12.41
C GLU A 154 13.46 19.38 -13.42
N VAL A 155 12.87 20.46 -12.94
CA VAL A 155 12.19 21.43 -13.80
C VAL A 155 13.20 22.03 -14.77
N GLY A 156 13.01 21.81 -16.06
CA GLY A 156 13.91 22.29 -17.11
C GLY A 156 14.85 21.25 -17.70
N ASP A 157 14.84 19.98 -17.24
CA ASP A 157 15.62 18.89 -17.85
C ASP A 157 15.02 18.40 -19.19
N PHE A 158 14.40 19.34 -19.95
CA PHE A 158 13.92 19.07 -21.30
C PHE A 158 15.09 19.18 -22.29
N ARG A 159 15.67 18.04 -22.63
CA ARG A 159 16.73 17.90 -23.67
C ARG A 159 16.09 17.48 -24.99
N ILE A 160 15.07 18.22 -25.44
CA ILE A 160 14.33 17.90 -26.67
C ILE A 160 14.64 18.99 -27.67
N ASP A 161 14.97 18.61 -28.89
CA ASP A 161 15.19 19.52 -30.02
C ASP A 161 13.82 19.85 -30.66
N VAL A 162 13.14 20.86 -30.07
CA VAL A 162 11.86 21.41 -30.55
C VAL A 162 11.96 22.92 -30.63
N ALA A 163 11.06 23.54 -31.40
CA ALA A 163 10.99 25.00 -31.52
C ALA A 163 10.87 25.69 -30.15
N SER A 164 11.44 26.89 -30.02
CA SER A 164 11.58 27.58 -28.71
C SER A 164 10.25 27.87 -28.02
N ASP A 165 9.19 28.16 -28.79
CA ASP A 165 7.88 28.47 -28.27
C ASP A 165 7.17 27.22 -27.70
N GLU A 166 7.24 26.09 -28.43
CA GLU A 166 6.77 24.80 -27.93
C GLU A 166 7.53 24.34 -26.68
N LEU A 167 8.84 24.57 -26.65
CA LEU A 167 9.66 24.21 -25.50
C LEU A 167 9.26 25.02 -24.25
N THR A 168 8.95 26.31 -24.42
CA THR A 168 8.46 27.15 -23.33
C THR A 168 7.10 26.68 -22.82
N HIS A 169 6.19 26.33 -23.72
CA HIS A 169 4.89 25.78 -23.35
C HIS A 169 4.99 24.45 -22.59
N LEU A 170 5.83 23.54 -23.09
CA LEU A 170 6.10 22.24 -22.42
C LEU A 170 6.70 22.43 -21.02
N ARG A 171 7.63 23.37 -20.86
CA ARG A 171 8.20 23.70 -19.55
C ARG A 171 7.14 24.17 -18.57
N THR A 172 6.29 25.12 -18.99
CA THR A 172 5.20 25.63 -18.16
C THR A 172 4.22 24.53 -17.75
N GLN A 173 3.84 23.66 -18.68
CA GLN A 173 2.98 22.50 -18.37
C GLN A 173 3.65 21.54 -17.39
N TYR A 174 4.94 21.28 -17.56
CA TYR A 174 5.68 20.40 -16.67
C TYR A 174 5.79 21.01 -15.26
N GLU A 175 6.08 22.31 -15.15
CA GLU A 175 6.16 23.03 -13.87
C GLU A 175 4.83 22.97 -13.10
N ALA A 176 3.72 23.18 -13.79
CA ALA A 176 2.39 23.07 -13.21
C ALA A 176 2.14 21.65 -12.71
N ALA A 177 2.34 20.64 -13.57
CA ALA A 177 2.17 19.23 -13.20
C ALA A 177 3.11 18.78 -12.06
N TYR A 178 4.35 19.30 -12.02
CA TYR A 178 5.29 19.03 -10.94
C TYR A 178 4.78 19.62 -9.61
N THR A 179 4.32 20.88 -9.64
CA THR A 179 3.79 21.57 -8.46
C THR A 179 2.55 20.85 -7.91
N ASP A 180 1.62 20.44 -8.78
CA ASP A 180 0.44 19.69 -8.41
C ASP A 180 0.79 18.36 -7.73
N ARG A 181 1.75 17.61 -8.29
CA ARG A 181 2.22 16.33 -7.71
C ARG A 181 2.85 16.51 -6.34
N VAL A 182 3.66 17.56 -6.16
CA VAL A 182 4.24 17.88 -4.83
C VAL A 182 3.15 18.23 -3.85
N SER A 183 2.17 19.05 -4.26
CA SER A 183 1.01 19.41 -3.44
C SER A 183 0.22 18.16 -3.01
N ASP A 184 -0.07 17.26 -3.93
CA ASP A 184 -0.80 16.01 -3.63
C ASP A 184 -0.02 15.07 -2.71
N ALA A 185 1.30 15.00 -2.88
CA ALA A 185 2.17 14.26 -1.97
C ALA A 185 2.10 14.84 -0.54
N MET A 186 2.14 16.18 -0.41
CA MET A 186 2.03 16.83 0.91
C MET A 186 0.65 16.69 1.51
N LYS A 187 -0.44 16.83 0.74
CA LYS A 187 -1.80 16.52 1.20
C LYS A 187 -1.91 15.09 1.76
N THR A 188 -1.27 14.12 1.08
CA THR A 188 -1.24 12.73 1.57
C THR A 188 -0.55 12.64 2.93
N THR A 189 0.50 13.43 3.16
CA THR A 189 1.22 13.47 4.43
C THR A 189 0.36 14.08 5.55
N TRP A 190 -0.32 15.19 5.26
CA TRP A 190 -1.30 15.80 6.17
C TRP A 190 -2.45 14.84 6.51
N ASN A 191 -3.02 14.17 5.52
CA ASN A 191 -4.10 13.20 5.73
C ASN A 191 -3.67 12.01 6.61
N LYS A 192 -2.41 11.58 6.53
CA LYS A 192 -1.87 10.53 7.41
C LYS A 192 -1.84 10.98 8.87
N LEU A 193 -1.41 12.20 9.14
CA LEU A 193 -1.40 12.77 10.48
C LEU A 193 -2.83 12.95 11.00
N HIS A 194 -3.71 13.56 10.22
CA HIS A 194 -5.11 13.77 10.57
C HIS A 194 -5.83 12.46 10.90
N SER A 195 -5.72 11.45 10.04
CA SER A 195 -6.35 10.14 10.26
C SER A 195 -5.82 9.43 11.51
N THR A 196 -4.55 9.63 11.85
CA THR A 196 -3.96 9.09 13.07
C THR A 196 -4.57 9.76 14.31
N LEU A 197 -4.66 11.09 14.31
CA LEU A 197 -5.28 11.85 15.40
C LEU A 197 -6.77 11.51 15.56
N LEU A 198 -7.54 11.43 14.47
CA LEU A 198 -8.95 11.03 14.51
C LEU A 198 -9.11 9.62 15.11
N THR A 199 -8.32 8.65 14.64
CA THR A 199 -8.36 7.29 15.16
C THR A 199 -8.01 7.23 16.65
N MET A 200 -7.07 8.07 17.11
CA MET A 200 -6.74 8.19 18.53
C MET A 200 -7.91 8.77 19.33
N SER A 201 -8.48 9.90 18.88
CA SER A 201 -9.61 10.55 19.54
C SER A 201 -10.82 9.62 19.68
N GLU A 202 -11.17 8.91 18.59
CA GLU A 202 -12.26 7.93 18.58
C GLU A 202 -12.01 6.79 19.58
N LYS A 203 -10.81 6.20 19.59
CA LYS A 203 -10.48 5.11 20.51
C LYS A 203 -10.44 5.53 21.97
N LEU A 204 -10.09 6.79 22.24
CA LEU A 204 -10.10 7.36 23.59
C LEU A 204 -11.52 7.73 24.08
N THR A 205 -12.52 7.75 23.18
CA THR A 205 -13.92 8.08 23.47
C THR A 205 -14.77 6.85 23.80
N GLU A 206 -14.37 5.64 23.40
CA GLU A 206 -15.15 4.42 23.55
C GLU A 206 -15.43 4.15 25.06
N PRO A 207 -16.73 4.08 25.49
CA PRO A 207 -17.09 3.76 26.86
C PRO A 207 -16.78 2.29 27.18
N GLU A 208 -16.44 2.00 28.44
CA GLU A 208 -16.33 0.64 28.96
C GLU A 208 -17.70 -0.06 28.91
N GLY A 209 -17.86 -0.99 27.97
CA GLY A 209 -18.94 -1.99 27.94
C GLY A 209 -18.33 -3.38 28.12
N GLU A 210 -19.14 -4.37 28.57
CA GLU A 210 -18.74 -5.73 28.93
C GLU A 210 -18.02 -6.53 27.79
N GLU A 211 -17.92 -6.02 26.59
CA GLU A 211 -16.98 -6.44 25.56
C GLU A 211 -15.91 -5.36 25.39
N THR A 212 -14.97 -5.28 26.34
CA THR A 212 -13.75 -4.50 26.20
C THR A 212 -13.01 -4.99 24.94
N LYS A 213 -13.30 -4.35 23.80
CA LYS A 213 -12.38 -4.38 22.66
C LYS A 213 -11.03 -3.96 23.22
N GLN A 214 -10.13 -4.91 23.34
CA GLN A 214 -8.83 -4.76 23.98
C GLN A 214 -8.24 -3.41 23.56
N PHE A 215 -8.15 -2.50 24.52
CA PHE A 215 -7.40 -1.25 24.39
C PHE A 215 -5.96 -1.67 24.08
N ARG A 216 -5.66 -1.82 22.80
CA ARG A 216 -4.37 -2.38 22.38
C ARG A 216 -3.32 -1.32 22.59
N SER A 217 -2.27 -1.69 23.31
CA SER A 217 -1.04 -0.89 23.47
C SER A 217 -0.52 -0.31 22.15
N THR A 218 -0.89 -0.93 21.06
CA THR A 218 -0.48 -0.60 19.68
C THR A 218 -0.88 0.80 19.22
N PHE A 219 -1.90 1.46 19.80
CA PHE A 219 -2.30 2.78 19.27
C PHE A 219 -1.29 3.88 19.58
N VAL A 220 -0.67 3.86 20.78
CA VAL A 220 0.41 4.81 21.13
C VAL A 220 1.67 4.50 20.33
N THR A 221 2.03 3.22 20.21
CA THR A 221 3.16 2.79 19.38
C THR A 221 2.97 3.19 17.91
N ASN A 222 1.77 2.97 17.36
CA ASN A 222 1.45 3.37 15.99
C ASN A 222 1.54 4.90 15.81
N ALA A 223 1.13 5.69 16.79
CA ALA A 223 1.25 7.14 16.74
C ALA A 223 2.72 7.60 16.83
N GLN A 224 3.54 6.95 17.66
CA GLN A 224 4.99 7.19 17.73
C GLN A 224 5.68 6.85 16.40
N GLU A 225 5.39 5.68 15.83
CA GLU A 225 5.88 5.28 14.50
C GLU A 225 5.45 6.27 13.41
N MET A 226 4.20 6.77 13.49
CA MET A 226 3.70 7.78 12.58
C MET A 226 4.46 9.10 12.72
N CYS A 227 4.74 9.58 13.93
CA CYS A 227 5.55 10.79 14.15
C CYS A 227 6.95 10.65 13.53
N GLN A 228 7.59 9.49 13.69
CA GLN A 228 8.90 9.21 13.08
C GLN A 228 8.80 9.20 11.55
N LEU A 229 7.79 8.53 11.00
CA LEU A 229 7.57 8.48 9.55
C LEU A 229 7.31 9.88 8.96
N LEU A 230 6.49 10.69 9.61
CA LEU A 230 6.15 12.06 9.16
C LEU A 230 7.35 12.99 9.13
N SER A 231 8.34 12.82 10.03
CA SER A 231 9.59 13.59 10.00
C SER A 231 10.36 13.37 8.69
N HIS A 232 10.24 12.20 8.08
CA HIS A 232 10.85 11.89 6.78
C HIS A 232 9.94 12.28 5.60
N LEU A 233 8.61 12.08 5.72
CA LEU A 233 7.66 12.38 4.66
C LEU A 233 7.45 13.89 4.43
N ASN A 234 7.87 14.74 5.35
CA ASN A 234 7.87 16.19 5.17
C ASN A 234 9.00 16.64 4.21
N ILE A 235 8.92 16.22 2.96
CA ILE A 235 9.95 16.45 1.93
C ILE A 235 10.09 17.91 1.52
N THR A 236 9.06 18.74 1.72
CA THR A 236 9.07 20.17 1.47
C THR A 236 9.54 21.00 2.65
N LYS A 237 9.74 20.36 3.82
CA LYS A 237 10.04 21.03 5.10
C LYS A 237 8.96 22.05 5.51
N ASP A 238 7.70 21.65 5.32
CA ASP A 238 6.55 22.44 5.73
C ASP A 238 6.58 22.65 7.26
N PRO A 239 6.67 23.91 7.74
CA PRO A 239 6.79 24.20 9.17
C PRO A 239 5.49 23.93 9.95
N GLU A 240 4.32 24.05 9.31
CA GLU A 240 3.02 23.79 9.95
C GLU A 240 2.85 22.28 10.18
N LEU A 241 3.18 21.46 9.18
CA LEU A 241 3.19 20.01 9.32
C LEU A 241 4.17 19.55 10.41
N GLU A 242 5.35 20.15 10.50
CA GLU A 242 6.31 19.84 11.55
C GLU A 242 5.80 20.26 12.92
N SER A 243 5.13 21.39 13.03
CA SER A 243 4.50 21.86 14.29
C SER A 243 3.38 20.89 14.72
N ALA A 244 2.53 20.45 13.79
CA ALA A 244 1.47 19.49 14.08
C ALA A 244 2.03 18.12 14.49
N ARG A 245 3.09 17.64 13.84
CA ARG A 245 3.80 16.42 14.21
C ARG A 245 4.37 16.49 15.63
N GLN A 246 5.03 17.61 15.97
CA GLN A 246 5.60 17.83 17.30
C GLN A 246 4.53 17.95 18.38
N ALA A 247 3.38 18.55 18.08
CA ALA A 247 2.24 18.63 18.98
C ALA A 247 1.70 17.23 19.31
N LEU A 248 1.57 16.35 18.32
CA LEU A 248 1.20 14.96 18.53
C LEU A 248 2.27 14.22 19.35
N GLU A 249 3.55 14.33 19.00
CA GLU A 249 4.66 13.69 19.70
C GLU A 249 4.68 14.09 21.18
N LYS A 250 4.45 15.37 21.47
CA LYS A 250 4.34 15.88 22.84
C LYS A 250 3.13 15.30 23.58
N ALA A 251 1.98 15.19 22.89
CA ALA A 251 0.76 14.65 23.49
C ALA A 251 0.91 13.18 23.90
N ILE A 252 1.70 12.39 23.16
CA ILE A 252 1.92 10.96 23.44
C ILE A 252 3.19 10.68 24.24
N SER A 253 4.01 11.71 24.50
CA SER A 253 5.27 11.55 25.25
C SER A 253 5.00 11.15 26.69
N GLY A 254 5.63 10.07 27.14
CA GLY A 254 5.50 9.56 28.51
C GLY A 254 4.15 8.92 28.84
N VAL A 255 3.29 8.72 27.85
CA VAL A 255 2.00 8.05 28.04
C VAL A 255 2.22 6.57 28.35
N ASP A 256 1.82 6.16 29.56
CA ASP A 256 1.74 4.76 29.96
C ASP A 256 0.39 4.17 29.50
N VAL A 257 0.45 3.22 28.59
CA VAL A 257 -0.75 2.58 28.01
C VAL A 257 -1.54 1.79 29.06
N ASP A 258 -0.88 1.18 30.03
CA ASP A 258 -1.55 0.46 31.11
C ASP A 258 -2.29 1.40 32.07
N ASN A 259 -1.77 2.63 32.25
CA ASN A 259 -2.45 3.67 32.98
C ASN A 259 -3.68 4.19 32.21
N ILE A 260 -3.54 4.48 30.92
CA ILE A 260 -4.66 4.90 30.05
C ILE A 260 -5.80 3.86 30.04
N ARG A 261 -5.46 2.57 30.13
CA ARG A 261 -6.46 1.49 30.19
C ARG A 261 -7.28 1.49 31.48
N LYS A 262 -6.66 1.84 32.61
CA LYS A 262 -7.24 1.70 33.96
C LYS A 262 -7.79 3.00 34.53
N ASP A 263 -7.30 4.14 34.06
CA ASP A 263 -7.59 5.47 34.60
C ASP A 263 -8.35 6.30 33.54
N GLU A 264 -9.61 6.59 33.85
CA GLU A 264 -10.51 7.39 33.01
C GLU A 264 -10.03 8.85 32.91
N ILE A 265 -9.43 9.41 33.98
CA ILE A 265 -8.92 10.77 33.98
C ILE A 265 -7.74 10.87 33.02
N ALA A 266 -6.76 9.95 33.11
CA ALA A 266 -5.62 9.92 32.23
C ALA A 266 -6.05 9.74 30.76
N ARG A 267 -7.09 8.94 30.50
CA ARG A 267 -7.68 8.75 29.16
C ARG A 267 -8.33 10.03 28.65
N SER A 268 -9.12 10.71 29.48
CA SER A 268 -9.77 11.98 29.15
C SER A 268 -8.76 13.08 28.87
N ASP A 269 -7.70 13.16 29.67
CA ASP A 269 -6.62 14.14 29.51
C ASP A 269 -5.87 13.93 28.19
N LEU A 270 -5.52 12.68 27.87
CA LEU A 270 -4.90 12.37 26.59
C LEU A 270 -5.82 12.71 25.42
N LYS A 271 -7.12 12.38 25.53
CA LYS A 271 -8.11 12.74 24.52
C LYS A 271 -8.17 14.26 24.32
N ALA A 272 -8.25 15.03 25.39
CA ALA A 272 -8.30 16.50 25.32
C ALA A 272 -7.06 17.08 24.60
N HIS A 273 -5.85 16.51 24.85
CA HIS A 273 -4.64 16.89 24.14
C HIS A 273 -4.71 16.57 22.64
N VAL A 274 -5.17 15.35 22.27
CA VAL A 274 -5.34 14.95 20.86
C VAL A 274 -6.37 15.82 20.16
N ASP A 275 -7.51 16.09 20.79
CA ASP A 275 -8.58 16.94 20.23
C ASP A 275 -8.12 18.41 20.10
N SER A 276 -7.27 18.88 21.01
CA SER A 276 -6.64 20.20 20.91
C SER A 276 -5.75 20.29 19.67
N VAL A 277 -4.97 19.26 19.35
CA VAL A 277 -4.16 19.22 18.13
C VAL A 277 -5.06 19.19 16.90
N LEU A 278 -6.15 18.40 16.90
CA LEU A 278 -7.12 18.37 15.83
C LEU A 278 -7.79 19.73 15.57
N GLY A 279 -8.04 20.51 16.60
CA GLY A 279 -8.66 21.83 16.48
C GLY A 279 -7.69 22.96 16.14
N GLN A 280 -6.40 22.73 16.14
CA GLN A 280 -5.36 23.76 15.97
C GLN A 280 -4.96 23.99 14.50
N PHE A 281 -5.14 22.98 13.64
CA PHE A 281 -4.68 23.00 12.25
C PHE A 281 -5.83 22.85 11.25
N ASP A 282 -5.69 23.44 10.07
CA ASP A 282 -6.57 23.22 8.92
C ASP A 282 -6.13 21.93 8.19
N TRP A 283 -7.02 20.92 8.17
CA TRP A 283 -6.74 19.58 7.65
C TRP A 283 -7.18 19.38 6.19
#